data_75f6938d848fc1da78bd12a2667595f1
#
_entry.id   75f6938d848fc1da78bd12a2667595f1
#
_cell.length_a   1.000
_cell.length_b   1.000
_cell.length_c   1.000
_cell.angle_alpha   90.00
_cell.angle_beta   90.00
_cell.angle_gamma   90.00
#
_symmetry.space_group_name_H-M   'P 1'
#
loop_
_entity.id
_entity.type
_entity.pdbx_description
1 polymer ?
#
loop_
_entity_poly.entity_id
_entity_poly.type
_entity_poly.pdbx_seq_one_letter_code
_entity_poly.pdbx_strand_id
1 'polypeptide(L)'
;MDLNKLLSYSVDSGASDLHLSVGSIPMVRINGTMKPLNMEILKQEDMESILPQVLDEDQMNLFEENKEIDFSASLEGKGRFRVNFFNQIKGMAGVFRTIPEVVKDFDDLGIPPVLKNLALIDRGLVLLTGPT
;
A
#
# COMPACT_ATOMS: atom_id res chain seq x y z
N MET A 1 12.98 -8.84 -9.85
CA MET A 1 11.65 -8.27 -10.27
C MET A 1 11.70 -6.75 -10.23
N ASP A 2 11.03 -6.04 -11.15
CA ASP A 2 11.02 -4.56 -11.22
C ASP A 2 9.80 -4.03 -10.43
N LEU A 3 10.07 -3.56 -9.20
CA LEU A 3 9.03 -3.05 -8.31
C LEU A 3 8.40 -1.74 -8.83
N ASN A 4 9.19 -0.86 -9.45
CA ASN A 4 8.69 0.42 -9.96
C ASN A 4 7.59 0.23 -11.02
N LYS A 5 7.72 -0.81 -11.86
CA LYS A 5 6.66 -1.15 -12.83
C LYS A 5 5.39 -1.64 -12.15
N LEU A 6 5.50 -2.43 -11.10
CA LEU A 6 4.36 -2.94 -10.34
C LEU A 6 3.63 -1.81 -9.61
N LEU A 7 4.37 -0.91 -8.96
CA LEU A 7 3.81 0.26 -8.28
C LEU A 7 3.15 1.22 -9.28
N SER A 8 3.79 1.47 -10.43
CA SER A 8 3.20 2.30 -11.48
C SER A 8 1.88 1.70 -11.98
N TYR A 9 1.86 0.41 -12.26
CA TYR A 9 0.63 -0.28 -12.66
C TYR A 9 -0.45 -0.18 -11.58
N SER A 10 -0.09 -0.35 -10.30
CA SER A 10 -1.02 -0.24 -9.18
C SER A 10 -1.70 1.14 -9.15
N VAL A 11 -0.92 2.22 -9.27
CA VAL A 11 -1.44 3.60 -9.31
C VAL A 11 -2.30 3.82 -10.55
N ASP A 12 -1.80 3.47 -11.73
CA ASP A 12 -2.47 3.71 -13.02
C ASP A 12 -3.80 2.94 -13.14
N SER A 13 -3.91 1.78 -12.47
CA SER A 13 -5.15 1.00 -12.39
C SER A 13 -6.12 1.45 -11.30
N GLY A 14 -5.77 2.48 -10.52
CA GLY A 14 -6.57 2.97 -9.39
C GLY A 14 -6.65 1.99 -8.21
N ALA A 15 -5.63 1.16 -8.05
CA ALA A 15 -5.58 0.22 -6.94
C ALA A 15 -5.26 0.94 -5.62
N SER A 16 -5.93 0.53 -4.54
CA SER A 16 -5.63 0.98 -3.18
C SER A 16 -4.42 0.27 -2.59
N ASP A 17 -4.24 -1.00 -2.94
CA ASP A 17 -3.16 -1.83 -2.41
C ASP A 17 -2.58 -2.75 -3.50
N LEU A 18 -1.26 -2.95 -3.46
CA LEU A 18 -0.54 -4.02 -4.16
C LEU A 18 -0.07 -5.04 -3.11
N HIS A 19 -0.37 -6.31 -3.32
CA HIS A 19 0.01 -7.42 -2.46
C HIS A 19 0.98 -8.33 -3.19
N LEU A 20 2.14 -8.53 -2.59
CA LEU A 20 3.18 -9.45 -3.04
C LEU A 20 3.42 -10.48 -1.95
N SER A 21 3.43 -11.76 -2.29
CA SER A 21 3.62 -12.83 -1.31
C SER A 21 4.22 -14.06 -1.97
N VAL A 22 5.23 -14.62 -1.33
CA VAL A 22 5.82 -15.91 -1.75
C VAL A 22 4.73 -16.97 -1.85
N GLY A 23 4.76 -17.73 -2.94
CA GLY A 23 3.80 -18.79 -3.24
C GLY A 23 2.44 -18.30 -3.76
N SER A 24 2.32 -17.01 -4.10
CA SER A 24 1.11 -16.42 -4.68
C SER A 24 1.42 -15.57 -5.91
N ILE A 25 0.45 -15.45 -6.80
CA ILE A 25 0.50 -14.46 -7.88
C ILE A 25 0.37 -13.06 -7.26
N PRO A 26 1.11 -12.03 -7.73
CA PRO A 26 0.90 -10.65 -7.32
C PRO A 26 -0.56 -10.22 -7.50
N MET A 27 -1.10 -9.52 -6.52
CA MET A 27 -2.50 -9.09 -6.53
C MET A 27 -2.62 -7.59 -6.26
N VAL A 28 -3.60 -6.96 -6.89
CA VAL A 28 -3.99 -5.57 -6.59
C VAL A 28 -5.41 -5.53 -6.04
N ARG A 29 -5.67 -4.57 -5.15
CA ARG A 29 -7.01 -4.29 -4.66
C ARG A 29 -7.59 -3.09 -5.39
N ILE A 30 -8.68 -3.29 -6.14
CA ILE A 30 -9.39 -2.22 -6.86
C ILE A 30 -10.85 -2.23 -6.41
N ASN A 31 -11.32 -1.12 -5.89
CA ASN A 31 -12.68 -0.96 -5.35
C ASN A 31 -13.05 -2.09 -4.36
N GLY A 32 -12.14 -2.39 -3.44
CA GLY A 32 -12.32 -3.44 -2.42
C GLY A 32 -12.12 -4.88 -2.92
N THR A 33 -12.04 -5.11 -4.22
CA THR A 33 -11.92 -6.45 -4.82
C THR A 33 -10.46 -6.77 -5.14
N MET A 34 -9.99 -7.96 -4.73
CA MET A 34 -8.67 -8.47 -5.06
C MET A 34 -8.66 -9.03 -6.49
N LYS A 35 -7.69 -8.58 -7.30
CA LYS A 35 -7.49 -9.02 -8.70
C LYS A 35 -6.05 -9.50 -8.89
N PRO A 36 -5.84 -10.72 -9.43
CA PRO A 36 -4.50 -11.19 -9.75
C PRO A 36 -3.94 -10.42 -10.94
N LEU A 37 -2.63 -10.21 -10.92
CA LEU A 37 -1.90 -9.72 -12.09
C LEU A 37 -1.59 -10.89 -13.04
N ASN A 38 -1.37 -10.57 -14.31
CA ASN A 38 -0.94 -11.59 -15.29
C ASN A 38 0.57 -11.84 -15.15
N MET A 39 0.95 -12.50 -14.06
CA MET A 39 2.33 -12.81 -13.68
C MET A 39 2.42 -14.23 -13.12
N GLU A 40 3.63 -14.72 -12.99
CA GLU A 40 3.89 -16.00 -12.34
C GLU A 40 3.78 -15.91 -10.81
N ILE A 41 3.70 -17.07 -10.16
CA ILE A 41 3.74 -17.20 -8.71
C ILE A 41 5.11 -16.73 -8.22
N LEU A 42 5.11 -15.84 -7.23
CA LEU A 42 6.32 -15.28 -6.64
C LEU A 42 7.09 -16.33 -5.84
N LYS A 43 8.40 -16.33 -6.03
CA LYS A 43 9.37 -17.11 -5.25
C LYS A 43 10.02 -16.21 -4.20
N GLN A 44 10.74 -16.84 -3.28
CA GLN A 44 11.50 -16.13 -2.24
C GLN A 44 12.53 -15.17 -2.85
N GLU A 45 13.23 -15.59 -3.91
CA GLU A 45 14.22 -14.79 -4.62
C GLU A 45 13.62 -13.52 -5.26
N ASP A 46 12.37 -13.59 -5.72
CA ASP A 46 11.67 -12.44 -6.28
C ASP A 46 11.44 -11.40 -5.19
N MET A 47 10.98 -11.81 -4.01
CA MET A 47 10.75 -10.92 -2.89
C MET A 47 12.05 -10.32 -2.35
N GLU A 48 13.10 -11.11 -2.22
CA GLU A 48 14.44 -10.64 -1.82
C GLU A 48 15.00 -9.62 -2.80
N SER A 49 14.72 -9.76 -4.10
CA SER A 49 15.14 -8.80 -5.12
C SER A 49 14.45 -7.44 -5.03
N ILE A 50 13.31 -7.37 -4.33
CA ILE A 50 12.54 -6.13 -4.14
C ILE A 50 13.09 -5.31 -2.97
N LEU A 51 13.53 -5.96 -1.89
CA LEU A 51 13.93 -5.27 -0.67
C LEU A 51 14.94 -4.14 -0.91
N PRO A 52 16.07 -4.36 -1.62
CA PRO A 52 17.05 -3.30 -1.84
C PRO A 52 16.57 -2.18 -2.78
N GLN A 53 15.40 -2.33 -3.41
CA GLN A 53 14.81 -1.26 -4.22
C GLN A 53 14.06 -0.22 -3.37
N VAL A 54 13.74 -0.56 -2.11
CA VAL A 54 12.89 0.30 -1.25
C VAL A 54 13.40 0.42 0.18
N LEU A 55 14.29 -0.45 0.65
CA LEU A 55 14.89 -0.39 1.98
C LEU A 55 16.35 0.09 1.88
N ASP A 56 16.72 1.00 2.78
CA ASP A 56 18.13 1.32 3.04
C ASP A 56 18.79 0.29 3.97
N GLU A 57 20.10 0.46 4.26
CA GLU A 57 20.85 -0.49 5.09
C GLU A 57 20.30 -0.61 6.51
N ASP A 58 19.90 0.49 7.14
CA ASP A 58 19.36 0.48 8.51
C ASP A 58 18.01 -0.23 8.56
N GLN A 59 17.17 0.03 7.56
CA GLN A 59 15.86 -0.62 7.40
C GLN A 59 16.00 -2.11 7.10
N MET A 60 17.00 -2.51 6.30
CA MET A 60 17.30 -3.93 6.04
C MET A 60 17.69 -4.66 7.33
N ASN A 61 18.58 -4.06 8.15
CA ASN A 61 18.99 -4.63 9.43
C ASN A 61 17.79 -4.78 10.39
N LEU A 62 16.92 -3.76 10.47
CA LEU A 62 15.69 -3.80 11.27
C LEU A 62 14.74 -4.91 10.80
N PHE A 63 14.59 -5.06 9.49
CA PHE A 63 13.77 -6.14 8.94
C PHE A 63 14.35 -7.53 9.22
N GLU A 64 15.65 -7.68 9.13
CA GLU A 64 16.32 -8.95 9.47
C GLU A 64 16.16 -9.31 10.95
N GLU A 65 16.19 -8.34 11.84
CA GLU A 65 16.02 -8.55 13.28
C GLU A 65 14.55 -8.85 13.64
N ASN A 66 13.63 -7.98 13.22
CA ASN A 66 12.22 -8.01 13.65
C ASN A 66 11.34 -8.92 12.79
N LYS A 67 11.80 -9.30 11.60
CA LYS A 67 11.04 -10.04 10.57
C LYS A 67 9.80 -9.30 10.05
N GLU A 68 9.72 -8.02 10.37
CA GLU A 68 8.66 -7.09 9.97
C GLU A 68 9.19 -5.67 9.91
N ILE A 69 8.72 -4.88 8.93
CA ILE A 69 9.00 -3.44 8.86
C ILE A 69 7.84 -2.70 8.19
N ASP A 70 7.43 -1.57 8.78
CA ASP A 70 6.45 -0.63 8.23
C ASP A 70 7.14 0.72 7.98
N PHE A 71 7.04 1.23 6.76
CA PHE A 71 7.69 2.47 6.35
C PHE A 71 6.95 3.15 5.20
N SER A 72 7.41 4.34 4.82
CA SER A 72 6.90 5.05 3.65
C SER A 72 7.93 5.04 2.55
N ALA A 73 7.51 4.70 1.34
CA ALA A 73 8.28 4.79 0.10
C ALA A 73 7.65 5.81 -0.84
N SER A 74 8.47 6.43 -1.69
CA SER A 74 8.00 7.33 -2.73
C SER A 74 8.44 6.82 -4.09
N LEU A 75 7.56 6.93 -5.09
CA LEU A 75 7.88 6.69 -6.49
C LEU A 75 7.70 7.99 -7.25
N GLU A 76 8.77 8.47 -7.87
CA GLU A 76 8.77 9.75 -8.59
C GLU A 76 7.67 9.78 -9.66
N GLY A 77 6.86 10.85 -9.64
CA GLY A 77 5.73 11.04 -10.57
C GLY A 77 4.53 10.11 -10.35
N LYS A 78 4.52 9.28 -9.30
CA LYS A 78 3.44 8.32 -9.03
C LYS A 78 2.86 8.41 -7.61
N GLY A 79 3.57 9.10 -6.70
CA GLY A 79 3.09 9.34 -5.35
C GLY A 79 3.81 8.53 -4.27
N ARG A 80 3.19 8.46 -3.11
CA ARG A 80 3.73 7.79 -1.93
C ARG A 80 2.99 6.51 -1.62
N PHE A 81 3.69 5.61 -0.93
CA PHE A 81 3.15 4.33 -0.48
C PHE A 81 3.48 4.13 0.99
N ARG A 82 2.53 3.62 1.78
CA ARG A 82 2.84 2.95 3.03
C ARG A 82 3.12 1.50 2.71
N VAL A 83 4.26 1.02 3.16
CA VAL A 83 4.76 -0.32 2.85
C VAL A 83 4.93 -1.08 4.14
N ASN A 84 4.39 -2.30 4.18
CA ASN A 84 4.64 -3.25 5.25
C ASN A 84 5.22 -4.53 4.64
N PHE A 85 6.44 -4.89 5.03
CA PHE A 85 7.05 -6.20 4.76
C PHE A 85 7.02 -7.05 6.02
N PHE A 86 6.72 -8.32 5.88
CA PHE A 86 6.70 -9.29 6.98
C PHE A 86 6.97 -10.71 6.52
N ASN A 87 7.47 -11.53 7.45
CA ASN A 87 7.64 -12.96 7.21
C ASN A 87 6.41 -13.73 7.69
N GLN A 88 5.96 -14.66 6.88
CA GLN A 88 4.87 -15.59 7.17
C GLN A 88 5.32 -17.03 6.90
N ILE A 89 4.47 -18.03 7.22
CA ILE A 89 4.80 -19.45 7.11
C ILE A 89 5.32 -19.85 5.71
N LYS A 90 4.77 -19.24 4.65
CA LYS A 90 5.14 -19.55 3.26
C LYS A 90 6.35 -18.76 2.74
N GLY A 91 6.89 -17.84 3.52
CA GLY A 91 7.96 -16.95 3.14
C GLY A 91 7.57 -15.48 3.31
N MET A 92 8.30 -14.60 2.65
CA MET A 92 8.12 -13.16 2.75
C MET A 92 6.84 -12.68 2.05
N ALA A 93 6.22 -11.64 2.63
CA ALA A 93 5.14 -10.89 2.00
C ALA A 93 5.37 -9.38 2.14
N GLY A 94 4.79 -8.61 1.21
CA GLY A 94 4.80 -7.15 1.22
C GLY A 94 3.46 -6.60 0.76
N VAL A 95 3.00 -5.57 1.46
CA VAL A 95 1.78 -4.82 1.10
C VAL A 95 2.15 -3.37 0.87
N PHE A 96 1.79 -2.83 -0.29
CA PHE A 96 2.03 -1.45 -0.67
C PHE A 96 0.68 -0.75 -0.79
N ARG A 97 0.38 0.14 0.14
CA ARG A 97 -0.82 0.98 0.13
C ARG A 97 -0.53 2.30 -0.53
N THR A 98 -1.27 2.63 -1.59
CA THR A 98 -1.16 3.93 -2.25
C THR A 98 -1.68 5.04 -1.34
N ILE A 99 -0.88 6.10 -1.15
CA ILE A 99 -1.28 7.32 -0.45
C ILE A 99 -1.55 8.37 -1.54
N PRO A 100 -2.82 8.77 -1.74
CA PRO A 100 -3.14 9.77 -2.75
C PRO A 100 -2.40 11.09 -2.48
N GLU A 101 -1.80 11.68 -3.51
CA GLU A 101 -1.14 12.99 -3.39
C GLU A 101 -2.17 14.12 -3.26
N VAL A 102 -3.32 13.96 -3.91
CA VAL A 102 -4.40 14.94 -3.89
C VAL A 102 -5.41 14.52 -2.83
N VAL A 103 -5.56 15.35 -1.83
CA VAL A 103 -6.64 15.20 -0.85
C VAL A 103 -7.95 15.54 -1.55
N LYS A 104 -8.83 14.55 -1.69
CA LYS A 104 -10.17 14.77 -2.23
C LYS A 104 -10.98 15.65 -1.30
N ASP A 105 -11.73 16.58 -1.84
CA ASP A 105 -12.65 17.38 -1.04
C ASP A 105 -13.95 16.62 -0.69
N PHE A 106 -14.82 17.23 0.10
CA PHE A 106 -16.07 16.60 0.54
C PHE A 106 -17.02 16.27 -0.61
N ASP A 107 -16.99 17.09 -1.67
CA ASP A 107 -17.87 16.91 -2.83
C ASP A 107 -17.37 15.74 -3.69
N ASP A 108 -16.04 15.63 -3.90
CA ASP A 108 -15.40 14.50 -4.59
C ASP A 108 -15.62 13.16 -3.88
N LEU A 109 -15.74 13.19 -2.55
CA LEU A 109 -16.00 12.03 -1.72
C LEU A 109 -17.50 11.68 -1.62
N GLY A 110 -18.38 12.52 -2.18
CA GLY A 110 -19.84 12.35 -2.07
C GLY A 110 -20.34 12.45 -0.63
N ILE A 111 -19.63 13.17 0.23
CA ILE A 111 -19.94 13.30 1.65
C ILE A 111 -21.08 14.31 1.83
N PRO A 112 -22.10 14.01 2.66
CA PRO A 112 -23.19 14.94 2.92
C PRO A 112 -22.70 16.31 3.41
N PRO A 113 -23.28 17.43 2.92
CA PRO A 113 -22.83 18.79 3.28
C PRO A 113 -22.81 19.10 4.78
N VAL A 114 -23.63 18.40 5.58
CA VAL A 114 -23.64 18.55 7.04
C VAL A 114 -22.27 18.25 7.67
N LEU A 115 -21.48 17.34 7.07
CA LEU A 115 -20.14 17.01 7.57
C LEU A 115 -19.12 18.12 7.34
N LYS A 116 -19.31 18.99 6.34
CA LYS A 116 -18.50 20.21 6.18
C LYS A 116 -18.64 21.12 7.40
N ASN A 117 -19.85 21.27 7.91
CA ASN A 117 -20.11 22.09 9.10
C ASN A 117 -19.51 21.44 10.35
N LEU A 118 -19.58 20.12 10.49
CA LEU A 118 -18.97 19.39 11.59
C LEU A 118 -17.43 19.50 11.59
N ALA A 119 -16.80 19.52 10.42
CA ALA A 119 -15.36 19.69 10.28
C ALA A 119 -14.84 21.08 10.74
N LEU A 120 -15.71 22.07 10.81
CA LEU A 120 -15.40 23.44 11.22
C LEU A 120 -15.65 23.70 12.73
N ILE A 121 -16.06 22.70 13.49
CA ILE A 121 -16.32 22.82 14.93
C ILE A 121 -14.98 22.82 15.67
N ASP A 122 -14.74 23.86 16.47
CA ASP A 122 -13.47 24.06 17.19
C ASP A 122 -13.20 23.04 18.32
N ARG A 123 -14.23 22.38 18.83
CA ARG A 123 -14.13 21.45 19.97
C ARG A 123 -15.09 20.29 19.81
N GLY A 124 -14.63 19.10 20.21
CA GLY A 124 -15.42 17.88 20.22
C GLY A 124 -14.72 16.72 19.54
N LEU A 125 -15.33 15.54 19.61
CA LEU A 125 -14.91 14.32 18.92
C LEU A 125 -16.04 13.86 18.00
N VAL A 126 -15.74 13.70 16.73
CA VAL A 126 -16.66 13.11 15.75
C VAL A 126 -16.12 11.74 15.35
N LEU A 127 -16.93 10.71 15.52
CA LEU A 127 -16.60 9.34 15.14
C LEU A 127 -17.38 8.95 13.90
N LEU A 128 -16.65 8.59 12.84
CA LEU A 128 -17.22 8.01 11.62
C LEU A 128 -16.98 6.50 11.65
N THR A 129 -18.04 5.72 11.56
CA THR A 129 -17.99 4.25 11.58
C THR A 129 -18.64 3.69 10.31
N GLY A 130 -18.13 2.55 9.85
CA GLY A 130 -18.66 1.89 8.66
C GLY A 130 -17.74 0.78 8.17
N PRO A 131 -18.18 0.03 7.16
CA PRO A 131 -17.33 -0.97 6.53
C PRO A 131 -16.18 -0.28 5.78
N THR A 132 -15.02 -0.92 5.82
CA THR A 132 -13.82 -0.51 5.06
C THR A 132 -13.78 -1.15 3.68
#